data_0aec3e02c3d6c9f841e84f226272e33d
#
_entry.id   0aec3e02c3d6c9f841e84f226272e33d
#
_cell.length_a   1.000
_cell.length_b   1.000
_cell.length_c   1.000
_cell.angle_alpha   90.00
_cell.angle_beta   90.00
_cell.angle_gamma   90.00
#
_symmetry.space_group_name_H-M   'P 1'
#
loop_
_entity.id
_entity.type
_entity.pdbx_description
1 polymer ?
#
loop_
_entity_poly.entity_id
_entity_poly.type
_entity_poly.pdbx_seq_one_letter_code
_entity_poly.pdbx_strand_id
1 'polypeptide(L)'
;VYDSDEVSESNLAPQRFSPDQVGMTKVEALRDNILPFIGEKFSMVPCPWDVGVEGDLVPYDMAIVAVDSPIARRVIHSLGGFWLDLRCRGDGFVALDFRVLREHLSKMTPDQPGMSCQLEGAISSGNIQFGHAMAAAHGSQWAVRMMRLISSNNGSLPEPQIASISFGTLSKQP
;
A
#
# COMPACT_ATOMS: atom_id res chain seq x y z
N VAL A 1 -2.22 -9.54 6.21
CA VAL A 1 -2.60 -8.65 5.10
C VAL A 1 -4.10 -8.58 5.05
N TYR A 2 -4.66 -7.37 4.95
CA TYR A 2 -6.10 -7.08 4.96
C TYR A 2 -6.52 -6.54 3.58
N ASP A 3 -7.52 -7.13 2.97
CA ASP A 3 -8.18 -6.70 1.74
C ASP A 3 -9.47 -7.52 1.57
N SER A 4 -10.62 -6.89 1.46
CA SER A 4 -11.91 -7.55 1.29
C SER A 4 -12.23 -7.89 -0.17
N ASP A 5 -11.46 -7.37 -1.12
CA ASP A 5 -11.72 -7.53 -2.54
C ASP A 5 -11.45 -8.95 -3.06
N GLU A 6 -12.16 -9.29 -4.12
CA GLU A 6 -11.88 -10.43 -4.95
C GLU A 6 -11.09 -10.05 -6.21
N VAL A 7 -10.36 -11.00 -6.75
CA VAL A 7 -9.66 -10.84 -8.03
C VAL A 7 -10.70 -10.80 -9.16
N SER A 8 -10.67 -9.74 -9.95
CA SER A 8 -11.50 -9.57 -11.14
C SER A 8 -10.65 -9.56 -12.42
N GLU A 9 -11.26 -9.73 -13.59
CA GLU A 9 -10.57 -9.66 -14.87
C GLU A 9 -9.81 -8.32 -15.07
N SER A 10 -10.34 -7.22 -14.55
CA SER A 10 -9.68 -5.91 -14.61
C SER A 10 -8.41 -5.81 -13.78
N ASN A 11 -8.17 -6.74 -12.87
CA ASN A 11 -6.96 -6.80 -12.05
C ASN A 11 -5.79 -7.52 -12.76
N LEU A 12 -6.06 -8.32 -13.79
CA LEU A 12 -5.05 -9.18 -14.43
C LEU A 12 -3.92 -8.39 -15.11
N ALA A 13 -4.20 -7.22 -15.65
CA ALA A 13 -3.20 -6.39 -16.32
C ALA A 13 -2.38 -5.51 -15.35
N PRO A 14 -3.00 -4.72 -14.46
CA PRO A 14 -2.26 -3.81 -13.57
C PRO A 14 -1.77 -4.47 -12.28
N GLN A 15 -2.29 -5.64 -11.92
CA GLN A 15 -1.93 -6.38 -10.72
C GLN A 15 -1.40 -7.76 -11.09
N ARG A 16 -0.63 -8.36 -10.22
CA ARG A 16 0.06 -9.64 -10.50
C ARG A 16 -0.81 -10.84 -10.12
N PHE A 17 -1.98 -10.93 -10.73
CA PHE A 17 -2.87 -12.08 -10.63
C PHE A 17 -2.96 -12.82 -11.96
N SER A 18 -3.23 -14.13 -11.91
CA SER A 18 -3.41 -14.98 -13.08
C SER A 18 -4.90 -15.24 -13.34
N PRO A 19 -5.29 -15.63 -14.58
CA PRO A 19 -6.70 -15.85 -14.93
C PRO A 19 -7.42 -16.90 -14.08
N ASP A 20 -6.71 -17.92 -13.60
CA ASP A 20 -7.23 -18.96 -12.72
C ASP A 20 -7.51 -18.49 -11.30
N GLN A 21 -7.05 -17.31 -10.92
CA GLN A 21 -7.31 -16.68 -9.61
C GLN A 21 -8.53 -15.77 -9.62
N VAL A 22 -9.20 -15.56 -10.76
CA VAL A 22 -10.42 -14.75 -10.81
C VAL A 22 -11.51 -15.37 -9.91
N GLY A 23 -12.07 -14.55 -9.00
CA GLY A 23 -13.02 -14.97 -7.97
C GLY A 23 -12.41 -15.41 -6.63
N MET A 24 -11.09 -15.56 -6.54
CA MET A 24 -10.41 -15.73 -5.24
C MET A 24 -10.35 -14.39 -4.50
N THR A 25 -10.28 -14.43 -3.16
CA THR A 25 -9.95 -13.21 -2.42
C THR A 25 -8.54 -12.74 -2.77
N LYS A 26 -8.33 -11.43 -2.91
CA LYS A 26 -7.01 -10.88 -3.28
C LYS A 26 -5.91 -11.29 -2.30
N VAL A 27 -6.23 -11.40 -1.01
CA VAL A 27 -5.25 -11.77 0.02
C VAL A 27 -4.82 -13.24 -0.07
N GLU A 28 -5.71 -14.15 -0.44
CA GLU A 28 -5.37 -15.57 -0.68
C GLU A 28 -4.58 -15.73 -1.97
N ALA A 29 -5.03 -15.12 -3.06
CA ALA A 29 -4.31 -15.12 -4.32
C ALA A 29 -2.90 -14.52 -4.19
N LEU A 30 -2.75 -13.44 -3.41
CA LEU A 30 -1.45 -12.84 -3.12
C LEU A 30 -0.54 -13.80 -2.34
N ARG A 31 -1.07 -14.48 -1.32
CA ARG A 31 -0.30 -15.49 -0.56
C ARG A 31 0.22 -16.59 -1.49
N ASP A 32 -0.64 -17.11 -2.34
CA ASP A 32 -0.29 -18.19 -3.27
C ASP A 32 0.76 -17.74 -4.30
N ASN A 33 0.70 -16.49 -4.74
CA ASN A 33 1.69 -15.91 -5.66
C ASN A 33 3.07 -15.69 -5.01
N ILE A 34 3.12 -15.40 -3.71
CA ILE A 34 4.36 -15.08 -3.00
C ILE A 34 5.05 -16.36 -2.50
N LEU A 35 4.29 -17.34 -2.06
CA LEU A 35 4.80 -18.55 -1.40
C LEU A 35 5.93 -19.26 -2.15
N PRO A 36 5.89 -19.41 -3.49
CA PRO A 36 6.99 -20.05 -4.24
C PRO A 36 8.33 -19.32 -4.15
N PHE A 37 8.34 -18.03 -3.85
CA PHE A 37 9.56 -17.21 -3.79
C PHE A 37 10.17 -17.12 -2.40
N ILE A 38 9.35 -17.17 -1.34
CA ILE A 38 9.79 -16.93 0.04
C ILE A 38 9.84 -18.19 0.88
N GLY A 39 9.21 -19.28 0.41
CA GLY A 39 9.19 -20.57 1.08
C GLY A 39 8.40 -20.57 2.41
N GLU A 40 8.41 -21.71 3.09
CA GLU A 40 7.60 -21.97 4.28
C GLU A 40 8.03 -21.17 5.54
N LYS A 41 9.19 -20.54 5.52
CA LYS A 41 9.68 -19.73 6.66
C LYS A 41 8.95 -18.41 6.83
N PHE A 42 8.24 -17.98 5.81
CA PHE A 42 7.43 -16.75 5.84
C PHE A 42 5.98 -17.09 6.17
N SER A 43 5.43 -16.45 7.17
CA SER A 43 4.01 -16.57 7.52
C SER A 43 3.26 -15.34 7.01
N MET A 44 2.38 -15.54 6.04
CA MET A 44 1.41 -14.54 5.62
C MET A 44 0.01 -14.98 6.05
N VAL A 45 -0.62 -14.17 6.87
CA VAL A 45 -2.01 -14.39 7.31
C VAL A 45 -2.94 -13.56 6.41
N PRO A 46 -3.74 -14.20 5.54
CA PRO A 46 -4.74 -13.52 4.73
C PRO A 46 -5.93 -13.15 5.61
N CYS A 47 -6.36 -11.90 5.54
CA CYS A 47 -7.50 -11.36 6.27
C CYS A 47 -8.47 -10.74 5.25
N PRO A 48 -9.47 -11.50 4.74
CA PRO A 48 -10.36 -11.04 3.67
C PRO A 48 -11.49 -10.16 4.21
N TRP A 49 -11.11 -9.09 4.90
CA TRP A 49 -12.06 -8.09 5.40
C TRP A 49 -11.44 -6.69 5.45
N ASP A 50 -12.30 -5.69 5.46
CA ASP A 50 -11.93 -4.28 5.57
C ASP A 50 -11.52 -3.92 6.99
N VAL A 51 -10.57 -2.99 7.08
CA VAL A 51 -10.23 -2.33 8.34
C VAL A 51 -11.12 -1.11 8.52
N GLY A 52 -12.11 -1.20 9.40
CA GLY A 52 -13.04 -0.12 9.72
C GLY A 52 -12.79 0.52 11.09
N VAL A 53 -12.25 -0.25 12.02
CA VAL A 53 -11.92 0.17 13.39
C VAL A 53 -10.60 -0.45 13.85
N GLU A 54 -10.02 0.08 14.93
CA GLU A 54 -8.77 -0.44 15.50
C GLU A 54 -8.86 -1.94 15.88
N GLY A 55 -10.01 -2.38 16.38
CA GLY A 55 -10.24 -3.77 16.79
C GLY A 55 -10.16 -4.80 15.66
N ASP A 56 -10.17 -4.37 14.40
CA ASP A 56 -10.00 -5.26 13.24
C ASP A 56 -8.54 -5.70 13.05
N LEU A 57 -7.61 -5.01 13.71
CA LEU A 57 -6.17 -5.22 13.53
C LEU A 57 -5.60 -6.15 14.60
N VAL A 58 -4.75 -7.06 14.19
CA VAL A 58 -3.87 -7.77 15.12
C VAL A 58 -2.70 -6.86 15.51
N PRO A 59 -2.04 -7.08 16.67
CA PRO A 59 -0.84 -6.34 17.05
C PRO A 59 0.23 -6.40 15.95
N TYR A 60 0.87 -5.27 15.68
CA TYR A 60 1.89 -5.13 14.64
C TYR A 60 3.00 -4.18 15.09
N ASP A 61 4.21 -4.37 14.56
CA ASP A 61 5.34 -3.47 14.76
C ASP A 61 5.31 -2.29 13.78
N MET A 62 4.73 -2.51 12.60
CA MET A 62 4.72 -1.55 11.50
C MET A 62 3.53 -1.84 10.56
N ALA A 63 2.84 -0.79 10.11
CA ALA A 63 1.76 -0.88 9.13
C ALA A 63 2.15 -0.26 7.78
N ILE A 64 1.88 -0.98 6.68
CA ILE A 64 1.92 -0.43 5.32
C ILE A 64 0.48 -0.33 4.82
N VAL A 65 0.05 0.86 4.47
CA VAL A 65 -1.31 1.17 4.01
C VAL A 65 -1.26 1.44 2.52
N ALA A 66 -1.87 0.57 1.73
CA ALA A 66 -1.90 0.68 0.27
C ALA A 66 -3.33 0.48 -0.27
N VAL A 67 -4.32 0.87 0.53
CA VAL A 67 -5.74 0.77 0.21
C VAL A 67 -6.28 2.08 -0.38
N ASP A 68 -7.42 2.04 -1.02
CA ASP A 68 -8.14 3.24 -1.49
C ASP A 68 -9.14 3.79 -0.45
N SER A 69 -9.53 2.97 0.54
CA SER A 69 -10.47 3.35 1.61
C SER A 69 -9.94 4.47 2.51
N PRO A 70 -10.61 5.65 2.55
CA PRO A 70 -10.25 6.71 3.48
C PRO A 70 -10.50 6.34 4.94
N ILE A 71 -11.42 5.41 5.21
CA ILE A 71 -11.73 4.93 6.57
C ILE A 71 -10.53 4.15 7.10
N ALA A 72 -10.07 3.13 6.37
CA ALA A 72 -8.92 2.33 6.77
C ALA A 72 -7.65 3.18 6.97
N ARG A 73 -7.42 4.18 6.08
CA ARG A 73 -6.31 5.14 6.25
C ARG A 73 -6.43 5.91 7.55
N ARG A 74 -7.62 6.48 7.87
CA ARG A 74 -7.83 7.24 9.10
C ARG A 74 -7.66 6.38 10.35
N VAL A 75 -8.09 5.12 10.32
CA VAL A 75 -7.84 4.19 11.43
C VAL A 75 -6.34 4.10 11.70
N ILE A 76 -5.54 3.77 10.70
CA ILE A 76 -4.08 3.64 10.85
C ILE A 76 -3.42 4.97 11.26
N HIS A 77 -3.82 6.10 10.66
CA HIS A 77 -3.26 7.42 11.01
C HIS A 77 -3.59 7.86 12.44
N SER A 78 -4.67 7.35 13.04
CA SER A 78 -5.05 7.64 14.41
C SER A 78 -4.27 6.82 15.44
N LEU A 79 -3.72 5.67 15.03
CA LEU A 79 -2.94 4.79 15.87
C LEU A 79 -1.54 5.35 16.08
N GLY A 80 -0.96 5.03 17.23
CA GLY A 80 0.45 5.27 17.47
C GLY A 80 1.32 4.25 16.73
N GLY A 81 2.63 4.50 16.66
CA GLY A 81 3.59 3.57 16.09
C GLY A 81 4.01 3.92 14.66
N PHE A 82 4.61 2.95 13.99
CA PHE A 82 5.20 3.16 12.68
C PHE A 82 4.23 2.76 11.57
N TRP A 83 3.93 3.69 10.70
CA TRP A 83 3.11 3.40 9.50
C TRP A 83 3.62 4.17 8.29
N LEU A 84 3.34 3.61 7.12
CA LEU A 84 3.55 4.22 5.81
C LEU A 84 2.27 4.10 5.01
N ASP A 85 1.75 5.22 4.51
CA ASP A 85 0.59 5.31 3.62
C ASP A 85 1.06 5.57 2.19
N LEU A 86 0.82 4.62 1.31
CA LEU A 86 1.16 4.67 -0.11
C LEU A 86 -0.10 4.95 -0.92
N ARG A 87 -0.02 5.92 -1.79
CA ARG A 87 -1.10 6.31 -2.71
C ARG A 87 -0.54 6.41 -4.11
N CYS A 88 -1.28 5.95 -5.10
CA CYS A 88 -0.90 6.09 -6.49
C CYS A 88 -2.10 6.44 -7.36
N ARG A 89 -1.83 7.14 -8.44
CA ARG A 89 -2.79 7.40 -9.51
C ARG A 89 -2.04 7.65 -10.79
N GLY A 90 -2.32 6.89 -11.82
CA GLY A 90 -1.59 6.99 -13.07
C GLY A 90 -0.10 6.69 -12.88
N ASP A 91 0.74 7.58 -13.37
CA ASP A 91 2.21 7.48 -13.26
C ASP A 91 2.77 8.09 -11.97
N GLY A 92 1.90 8.69 -11.14
CA GLY A 92 2.32 9.34 -9.90
C GLY A 92 2.06 8.50 -8.66
N PHE A 93 2.83 8.77 -7.60
CA PHE A 93 2.55 8.26 -6.28
C PHE A 93 2.88 9.27 -5.19
N VAL A 94 2.31 9.06 -4.02
CA VAL A 94 2.61 9.78 -2.77
C VAL A 94 2.88 8.77 -1.68
N ALA A 95 3.92 9.01 -0.89
CA ALA A 95 4.22 8.28 0.33
C ALA A 95 4.17 9.22 1.52
N LEU A 96 3.35 8.90 2.51
CA LEU A 96 3.20 9.62 3.77
C LEU A 96 3.56 8.68 4.91
N ASP A 97 4.30 9.14 5.90
CA ASP A 97 4.57 8.29 7.06
C ASP A 97 4.15 8.97 8.38
N PHE A 98 4.30 8.23 9.45
CA PHE A 98 3.89 8.62 10.82
C PHE A 98 4.44 9.99 11.30
N ARG A 99 5.37 10.58 10.58
CA ARG A 99 5.95 11.91 10.89
C ARG A 99 5.17 13.07 10.27
N VAL A 100 4.23 12.78 9.37
CA VAL A 100 3.41 13.81 8.72
C VAL A 100 2.45 14.44 9.72
N LEU A 101 2.35 15.77 9.69
CA LEU A 101 1.47 16.51 10.60
C LEU A 101 -0.01 16.13 10.37
N ARG A 102 -0.76 15.99 11.45
CA ARG A 102 -2.19 15.60 11.40
C ARG A 102 -3.04 16.52 10.51
N GLU A 103 -2.73 17.81 10.49
CA GLU A 103 -3.44 18.77 9.63
C GLU A 103 -3.23 18.50 8.14
N HIS A 104 -2.05 18.02 7.74
CA HIS A 104 -1.79 17.61 6.37
C HIS A 104 -2.49 16.30 6.03
N LEU A 105 -2.45 15.32 6.94
CA LEU A 105 -3.15 14.05 6.76
C LEU A 105 -4.66 14.24 6.55
N SER A 106 -5.31 15.10 7.34
CA SER A 106 -6.74 15.38 7.21
C SER A 106 -7.09 16.01 5.86
N LYS A 107 -6.27 16.94 5.37
CA LYS A 107 -6.44 17.55 4.05
C LYS A 107 -6.23 16.57 2.91
N MET A 108 -5.29 15.64 3.07
CA MET A 108 -4.94 14.64 2.06
C MET A 108 -5.81 13.39 2.12
N THR A 109 -6.67 13.24 3.12
CA THR A 109 -7.55 12.09 3.28
C THR A 109 -9.02 12.54 3.38
N PRO A 110 -9.55 13.21 2.34
CA PRO A 110 -10.94 13.62 2.30
C PRO A 110 -11.87 12.40 2.29
N ASP A 111 -13.11 12.61 2.69
CA ASP A 111 -14.14 11.58 2.65
C ASP A 111 -14.69 11.49 1.23
N GLN A 112 -14.09 10.63 0.43
CA GLN A 112 -14.45 10.38 -0.96
C GLN A 112 -14.38 8.89 -1.27
N PRO A 113 -15.13 8.39 -2.25
CA PRO A 113 -15.03 7.00 -2.70
C PRO A 113 -13.59 6.65 -3.11
N GLY A 114 -13.22 5.38 -2.89
CA GLY A 114 -11.98 4.83 -3.41
C GLY A 114 -11.86 5.05 -4.92
N MET A 115 -10.65 5.27 -5.40
CA MET A 115 -10.38 5.48 -6.81
C MET A 115 -9.35 4.47 -7.31
N SER A 116 -9.54 4.00 -8.55
CA SER A 116 -8.54 3.16 -9.21
C SER A 116 -7.18 3.83 -9.27
N CYS A 117 -6.12 3.04 -9.11
CA CYS A 117 -4.74 3.48 -9.33
C CYS A 117 -4.45 3.77 -10.81
N GLN A 118 -5.22 3.20 -11.74
CA GLN A 118 -5.15 3.51 -13.18
C GLN A 118 -6.06 4.68 -13.52
N LEU A 119 -5.65 5.52 -14.45
CA LEU A 119 -6.54 6.56 -15.01
C LEU A 119 -7.63 5.92 -15.86
N GLU A 120 -8.74 6.60 -16.01
CA GLU A 120 -9.85 6.14 -16.83
C GLU A 120 -9.39 5.86 -18.26
N GLY A 121 -9.80 4.74 -18.82
CA GLY A 121 -9.43 4.30 -20.16
C GLY A 121 -8.02 3.71 -20.29
N ALA A 122 -7.17 3.76 -19.28
CA ALA A 122 -5.79 3.25 -19.36
C ALA A 122 -5.76 1.75 -19.68
N ILE A 123 -6.57 0.95 -19.00
CA ILE A 123 -6.63 -0.49 -19.20
C ILE A 123 -7.16 -0.83 -20.60
N SER A 124 -8.28 -0.23 -21.00
CA SER A 124 -8.92 -0.51 -22.30
C SER A 124 -8.08 -0.07 -23.50
N SER A 125 -7.25 0.95 -23.35
CA SER A 125 -6.33 1.42 -24.39
C SER A 125 -4.96 0.69 -24.36
N GLY A 126 -4.73 -0.20 -23.40
CA GLY A 126 -3.44 -0.84 -23.20
C GLY A 126 -2.33 0.08 -22.65
N ASN A 127 -2.69 1.27 -22.22
CA ASN A 127 -1.74 2.26 -21.67
C ASN A 127 -1.66 2.12 -20.14
N ILE A 128 -1.17 0.99 -19.68
CA ILE A 128 -1.01 0.70 -18.25
C ILE A 128 0.01 1.65 -17.63
N GLN A 129 -0.35 2.23 -16.48
CA GLN A 129 0.47 3.18 -15.76
C GLN A 129 1.10 2.54 -14.53
N PHE A 130 2.34 2.92 -14.20
CA PHE A 130 3.18 2.22 -13.22
C PHE A 130 3.42 2.98 -11.90
N GLY A 131 2.61 3.98 -11.59
CA GLY A 131 2.68 4.68 -10.30
C GLY A 131 2.59 3.75 -9.09
N HIS A 132 1.77 2.70 -9.19
CA HIS A 132 1.66 1.66 -8.16
C HIS A 132 2.95 0.87 -7.96
N ALA A 133 3.68 0.54 -9.03
CA ALA A 133 4.95 -0.17 -8.95
C ALA A 133 6.05 0.71 -8.31
N MET A 134 6.08 2.00 -8.65
CA MET A 134 6.99 2.96 -8.02
C MET A 134 6.66 3.15 -6.54
N ALA A 135 5.38 3.24 -6.17
CA ALA A 135 4.94 3.29 -4.78
C ALA A 135 5.39 2.04 -4.01
N ALA A 136 5.20 0.86 -4.58
CA ALA A 136 5.60 -0.41 -3.99
C ALA A 136 7.12 -0.50 -3.78
N ALA A 137 7.93 -0.11 -4.77
CA ALA A 137 9.39 -0.10 -4.67
C ALA A 137 9.88 0.86 -3.56
N HIS A 138 9.30 2.07 -3.51
CA HIS A 138 9.59 3.04 -2.46
C HIS A 138 9.19 2.52 -1.08
N GLY A 139 7.98 1.98 -0.96
CA GLY A 139 7.45 1.42 0.29
C GLY A 139 8.28 0.23 0.80
N SER A 140 8.73 -0.65 -0.09
CA SER A 140 9.60 -1.77 0.26
C SER A 140 10.94 -1.31 0.81
N GLN A 141 11.55 -0.28 0.20
CA GLN A 141 12.79 0.30 0.70
C GLN A 141 12.61 0.95 2.08
N TRP A 142 11.51 1.66 2.29
CA TRP A 142 11.15 2.24 3.58
C TRP A 142 10.95 1.15 4.63
N ALA A 143 10.18 0.10 4.32
CA ALA A 143 9.89 -1.01 5.22
C ALA A 143 11.17 -1.73 5.68
N VAL A 144 12.09 -2.03 4.76
CA VAL A 144 13.38 -2.68 5.11
C VAL A 144 14.19 -1.81 6.07
N ARG A 145 14.23 -0.50 5.87
CA ARG A 145 14.93 0.43 6.78
C ARG A 145 14.27 0.49 8.15
N MET A 146 12.94 0.55 8.20
CA MET A 146 12.19 0.53 9.45
C MET A 146 12.38 -0.79 10.22
N MET A 147 12.32 -1.93 9.55
CA MET A 147 12.57 -3.23 10.19
C MET A 147 13.96 -3.29 10.81
N ARG A 148 14.98 -2.77 10.14
CA ARG A 148 16.34 -2.70 10.70
C ARG A 148 16.40 -1.79 11.93
N LEU A 149 15.73 -0.64 11.88
CA LEU A 149 15.67 0.28 13.01
C LEU A 149 14.99 -0.39 14.23
N ILE A 150 13.84 -1.03 14.02
CA ILE A 150 13.07 -1.70 15.08
C ILE A 150 13.86 -2.87 15.66
N SER A 151 14.48 -3.70 14.82
CA SER A 151 15.15 -4.94 15.26
C SER A 151 16.50 -4.71 15.95
N SER A 152 17.25 -3.69 15.53
CA SER A 152 18.64 -3.52 16.00
C SER A 152 18.87 -2.23 16.79
N ASN A 153 17.89 -1.35 16.86
CA ASN A 153 18.01 0.02 17.39
C ASN A 153 19.23 0.76 16.80
N ASN A 154 19.71 0.34 15.65
CA ASN A 154 20.96 0.78 15.01
C ASN A 154 20.69 1.11 13.54
N GLY A 155 19.94 2.15 13.31
CA GLY A 155 19.60 2.60 11.98
C GLY A 155 19.13 4.06 11.97
N SER A 156 19.23 4.70 10.82
CA SER A 156 18.61 6.00 10.60
C SER A 156 17.17 5.81 10.13
N LEU A 157 16.29 6.72 10.52
CA LEU A 157 14.93 6.78 9.98
C LEU A 157 14.98 6.82 8.45
N PRO A 158 14.09 6.09 7.78
CA PRO A 158 14.00 6.15 6.34
C PRO A 158 13.51 7.53 5.88
N GLU A 159 14.01 7.95 4.75
CA GLU A 159 13.53 9.14 4.03
C GLU A 159 12.87 8.71 2.73
N PRO A 160 12.05 9.57 2.15
CA PRO A 160 11.51 10.83 2.66
C PRO A 160 10.29 10.62 3.56
N GLN A 161 9.90 11.67 4.26
CA GLN A 161 8.63 11.70 5.00
C GLN A 161 7.43 11.82 4.05
N ILE A 162 7.59 12.64 3.01
CA ILE A 162 6.66 12.76 1.90
C ILE A 162 7.48 12.64 0.61
N ALA A 163 7.05 11.78 -0.30
CA ALA A 163 7.62 11.67 -1.63
C ALA A 163 6.52 11.61 -2.67
N SER A 164 6.70 12.30 -3.77
CA SER A 164 5.83 12.19 -4.93
C SER A 164 6.65 12.09 -6.20
N ILE A 165 6.17 11.31 -7.15
CA ILE A 165 6.71 11.26 -8.51
C ILE A 165 5.57 11.65 -9.45
N SER A 166 5.82 12.63 -10.30
CA SER A 166 4.89 13.05 -11.34
C SER A 166 5.68 13.32 -12.61
N PHE A 167 5.24 12.78 -13.73
CA PHE A 167 5.86 12.95 -15.05
C PHE A 167 7.37 12.67 -15.07
N GLY A 168 7.80 11.63 -14.36
CA GLY A 168 9.21 11.28 -14.26
C GLY A 168 10.06 12.17 -13.35
N THR A 169 9.46 13.13 -12.67
CA THR A 169 10.18 14.02 -11.74
C THR A 169 9.92 13.56 -10.30
N LEU A 170 10.99 13.26 -9.59
CA LEU A 170 10.94 13.02 -8.15
C LEU A 170 11.08 14.36 -7.42
N SER A 171 10.09 14.72 -6.63
CA SER A 171 10.16 15.85 -5.73
C SER A 171 10.07 15.40 -4.28
N LYS A 172 11.01 15.84 -3.45
CA LYS A 172 10.88 15.80 -1.98
C LYS A 172 10.15 17.07 -1.56
N GLN A 173 9.08 16.91 -0.82
CA GLN A 173 8.48 18.04 -0.12
C GLN A 173 8.98 18.06 1.33
N PRO A 174 9.38 19.23 1.83
CA PRO A 174 9.87 19.39 3.18
C PRO A 174 8.80 19.12 4.25
#